data_d0de6bdc5ee2cbeb5eabb380b4af0abc
#
_entry.id   d0de6bdc5ee2cbeb5eabb380b4af0abc
#
_cell.length_a   1.000
_cell.length_b   1.000
_cell.length_c   1.000
_cell.angle_alpha   90.00
_cell.angle_beta   90.00
_cell.angle_gamma   90.00
#
_symmetry.space_group_name_H-M   'P 1'
#
loop_
_entity.id
_entity.type
_entity.pdbx_description
1 polymer ?
#
loop_
_entity_poly.entity_id
_entity_poly.type
_entity_poly.pdbx_seq_one_letter_code
_entity_poly.pdbx_strand_id
1 'polypeptide(L)'
;KAFSHANKYVLTGSNAPLPWENSRRLTDWEEVAKLKESEGPDLIVQGSGSIFPGLLGTGLLDRLILITYPVILGRGKRWFGAETPARKLGMTDHYVTDKGTIIASYAPGGDLPAYPADALTPSTSDREAERQARIANGTW
;
A
#
# COMPACT_ATOMS: atom_id res chain seq x y z
N LYS A 1 8.60 21.45 14.32
CA LYS A 1 10.02 21.81 14.09
C LYS A 1 10.82 20.71 13.41
N ALA A 2 10.64 19.39 13.71
CA ALA A 2 11.41 18.32 13.06
C ALA A 2 11.20 18.27 11.53
N PHE A 3 9.97 18.34 11.05
CA PHE A 3 9.68 18.33 9.63
C PHE A 3 10.20 19.55 8.86
N SER A 4 10.36 20.70 9.52
CA SER A 4 10.86 21.92 8.86
C SER A 4 12.32 21.78 8.46
N HIS A 5 13.12 21.09 9.26
CA HIS A 5 14.56 20.93 9.03
C HIS A 5 14.94 19.65 8.27
N ALA A 6 14.01 18.69 8.16
CA ALA A 6 14.26 17.46 7.41
C ALA A 6 14.43 17.75 5.92
N ASN A 7 15.30 17.00 5.25
CA ASN A 7 15.33 16.95 3.80
C ASN A 7 14.04 16.31 3.28
N LYS A 8 13.45 16.92 2.26
CA LYS A 8 12.22 16.48 1.64
C LYS A 8 12.47 16.15 0.16
N TYR A 9 12.07 14.99 -0.25
CA TYR A 9 12.22 14.56 -1.62
C TYR A 9 10.82 14.43 -2.24
N VAL A 10 10.62 15.09 -3.38
CA VAL A 10 9.33 15.16 -4.05
C VAL A 10 9.43 14.50 -5.41
N LEU A 11 8.93 13.28 -5.53
CA LEU A 11 8.85 12.57 -6.81
C LEU A 11 7.68 13.15 -7.62
N THR A 12 8.00 13.86 -8.70
CA THR A 12 7.00 14.55 -9.52
C THR A 12 7.53 14.90 -10.91
N GLY A 13 6.69 14.74 -11.93
CA GLY A 13 6.95 15.26 -13.29
C GLY A 13 6.64 16.75 -13.46
N SER A 14 6.12 17.43 -12.44
CA SER A 14 5.81 18.87 -12.51
C SER A 14 7.05 19.72 -12.28
N ASN A 15 7.20 20.81 -13.03
CA ASN A 15 8.25 21.81 -12.83
C ASN A 15 7.84 22.95 -11.89
N ALA A 16 6.67 22.86 -11.26
CA ALA A 16 6.21 23.88 -10.30
C ALA A 16 7.22 24.07 -9.16
N PRO A 17 7.39 25.28 -8.62
CA PRO A 17 8.27 25.52 -7.48
C PRO A 17 7.89 24.63 -6.28
N LEU A 18 8.90 24.20 -5.53
CA LEU A 18 8.71 23.47 -4.27
C LEU A 18 8.72 24.49 -3.13
N PRO A 19 7.57 24.78 -2.49
CA PRO A 19 7.46 25.88 -1.54
C PRO A 19 8.09 25.61 -0.16
N TRP A 20 8.40 24.33 0.13
CA TRP A 20 8.95 23.97 1.42
C TRP A 20 10.47 24.00 1.42
N GLU A 21 11.05 24.56 2.46
CA GLU A 21 12.50 24.55 2.67
C GLU A 21 13.06 23.12 2.65
N ASN A 22 14.31 22.99 2.21
CA ASN A 22 15.01 21.71 2.10
C ASN A 22 14.29 20.67 1.23
N SER A 23 13.56 21.14 0.20
CA SER A 23 12.89 20.26 -0.75
C SER A 23 13.73 20.07 -2.01
N ARG A 24 13.88 18.83 -2.43
CA ARG A 24 14.55 18.43 -3.68
C ARG A 24 13.57 17.64 -4.53
N ARG A 25 13.54 17.95 -5.81
CA ARG A 25 12.76 17.20 -6.80
C ARG A 25 13.50 15.92 -7.16
N LEU A 26 12.74 14.85 -7.31
CA LEU A 26 13.13 13.63 -8.00
C LEU A 26 12.20 13.47 -9.20
N THR A 27 12.74 13.05 -10.34
CA THR A 27 11.99 12.96 -11.60
C THR A 27 11.54 11.54 -11.93
N ASP A 28 12.24 10.56 -11.41
CA ASP A 28 12.01 9.15 -11.70
C ASP A 28 12.39 8.22 -10.53
N TRP A 29 12.11 6.93 -10.71
CA TRP A 29 12.38 5.90 -9.71
C TRP A 29 13.88 5.56 -9.58
N GLU A 30 14.67 5.83 -10.60
CA GLU A 30 16.12 5.60 -10.55
C GLU A 30 16.78 6.60 -9.59
N GLU A 31 16.34 7.85 -9.58
CA GLU A 31 16.79 8.84 -8.60
C GLU A 31 16.38 8.46 -7.17
N VAL A 32 15.18 7.85 -6.99
CA VAL A 32 14.76 7.32 -5.69
C VAL A 32 15.67 6.16 -5.26
N ALA A 33 16.00 5.25 -6.15
CA ALA A 33 16.90 4.13 -5.88
C ALA A 33 18.30 4.63 -5.47
N LYS A 34 18.89 5.55 -6.23
CA LYS A 34 20.19 6.18 -5.91
C LYS A 34 20.17 6.89 -4.56
N LEU A 35 19.08 7.59 -4.26
CA LEU A 35 18.91 8.24 -2.96
C LEU A 35 18.87 7.20 -1.84
N LYS A 36 18.17 6.09 -2.03
CA LYS A 36 18.08 5.01 -1.06
C LYS A 36 19.42 4.31 -0.81
N GLU A 37 20.29 4.22 -1.83
CA GLU A 37 21.63 3.64 -1.74
C GLU A 37 22.65 4.60 -1.10
N SER A 38 22.34 5.89 -1.03
CA SER A 38 23.23 6.87 -0.43
C SER A 38 23.29 6.74 1.09
N GLU A 39 24.42 7.13 1.70
CA GLU A 39 24.51 7.23 3.14
C GLU A 39 23.55 8.29 3.68
N GLY A 40 22.84 7.97 4.75
CA GLY A 40 21.89 8.91 5.36
C GLY A 40 20.88 8.22 6.28
N PRO A 41 19.95 8.99 6.81
CA PRO A 41 18.84 8.45 7.62
C PRO A 41 17.83 7.72 6.74
N ASP A 42 17.01 6.89 7.38
CA ASP A 42 15.89 6.21 6.72
C ASP A 42 14.98 7.19 5.94
N LEU A 43 14.55 6.77 4.77
CA LEU A 43 13.56 7.49 3.97
C LEU A 43 12.15 7.11 4.43
N ILE A 44 11.37 8.10 4.84
CA ILE A 44 10.01 7.90 5.33
C ILE A 44 9.01 8.53 4.37
N VAL A 45 8.08 7.73 3.86
CA VAL A 45 6.92 8.20 3.10
C VAL A 45 5.71 8.23 4.03
N GLN A 46 5.20 9.41 4.31
CA GLN A 46 4.04 9.59 5.18
C GLN A 46 2.81 10.00 4.36
N GLY A 47 1.86 9.11 4.27
CA GLY A 47 0.61 9.34 3.53
C GLY A 47 0.70 9.00 2.04
N SER A 48 1.10 9.87 1.21
CA SER A 48 1.35 9.78 -0.27
C SER A 48 1.00 8.46 -0.98
N GLY A 49 -0.26 8.02 -0.85
CA GLY A 49 -0.72 6.74 -1.44
C GLY A 49 -0.50 6.63 -2.96
N SER A 50 -0.31 7.76 -3.66
CA SER A 50 -0.05 7.78 -5.10
C SER A 50 1.33 7.22 -5.50
N ILE A 51 2.32 7.24 -4.62
CA ILE A 51 3.66 6.69 -4.93
C ILE A 51 3.82 5.25 -4.45
N PHE A 52 2.91 4.75 -3.61
CA PHE A 52 3.00 3.42 -3.04
C PHE A 52 3.02 2.30 -4.10
N PRO A 53 2.17 2.31 -5.15
CA PRO A 53 2.24 1.30 -6.21
C PRO A 53 3.62 1.23 -6.87
N GLY A 54 4.24 2.39 -7.14
CA GLY A 54 5.58 2.45 -7.72
C GLY A 54 6.67 1.93 -6.79
N LEU A 55 6.64 2.30 -5.50
CA LEU A 55 7.59 1.78 -4.50
C LEU A 55 7.51 0.25 -4.40
N LEU A 56 6.29 -0.29 -4.41
CA LEU A 56 6.07 -1.74 -4.36
C LEU A 56 6.48 -2.43 -5.66
N GLY A 57 6.17 -1.82 -6.82
CA GLY A 57 6.49 -2.36 -8.14
C GLY A 57 7.99 -2.38 -8.44
N THR A 58 8.73 -1.38 -8.00
CA THR A 58 10.19 -1.26 -8.19
C THR A 58 11.00 -2.02 -7.13
N GLY A 59 10.35 -2.57 -6.09
CA GLY A 59 11.05 -3.24 -4.99
C GLY A 59 11.79 -2.28 -4.04
N LEU A 60 11.50 -1.00 -4.08
CA LEU A 60 12.16 0.01 -3.23
C LEU A 60 11.53 0.14 -1.83
N LEU A 61 10.42 -0.56 -1.58
CA LEU A 61 9.78 -0.59 -0.27
C LEU A 61 10.44 -1.63 0.63
N ASP A 62 10.97 -1.23 1.78
CA ASP A 62 11.51 -2.16 2.78
C ASP A 62 10.50 -2.50 3.87
N ARG A 63 9.73 -1.52 4.27
CA ARG A 63 8.76 -1.66 5.35
C ARG A 63 7.50 -0.85 5.09
N LEU A 64 6.35 -1.45 5.32
CA LEU A 64 5.04 -0.81 5.33
C LEU A 64 4.48 -0.83 6.74
N ILE A 65 4.12 0.33 7.26
CA ILE A 65 3.42 0.45 8.54
C ILE A 65 1.99 0.89 8.25
N LEU A 66 1.02 0.06 8.58
CA LEU A 66 -0.40 0.36 8.47
C LEU A 66 -0.95 0.72 9.85
N ILE A 67 -1.64 1.84 9.93
CA ILE A 67 -2.36 2.28 11.12
C ILE A 67 -3.85 2.22 10.78
N THR A 68 -4.54 1.23 11.34
CA THR A 68 -5.95 0.96 11.08
C THR A 68 -6.78 1.39 12.28
N TYR A 69 -7.60 2.40 12.09
CA TYR A 69 -8.53 2.88 13.11
C TYR A 69 -9.84 2.08 13.06
N PRO A 70 -10.49 1.82 14.21
CA PRO A 70 -11.76 1.09 14.28
C PRO A 70 -12.94 2.00 13.90
N VAL A 71 -12.93 2.54 12.67
CA VAL A 71 -13.95 3.46 12.16
C VAL A 71 -14.35 3.10 10.74
N ILE A 72 -15.61 3.34 10.39
CA ILE A 72 -16.14 3.17 9.04
C ILE A 72 -16.44 4.57 8.49
N LEU A 73 -15.67 4.98 7.48
CA LEU A 73 -15.82 6.30 6.87
C LEU A 73 -16.86 6.34 5.73
N GLY A 74 -17.23 5.18 5.19
CA GLY A 74 -18.16 5.03 4.06
C GLY A 74 -17.60 5.48 2.71
N ARG A 75 -16.72 6.49 2.69
CA ARG A 75 -16.08 7.02 1.48
C ARG A 75 -14.64 7.45 1.78
N GLY A 76 -13.80 7.48 0.75
CA GLY A 76 -12.39 7.89 0.89
C GLY A 76 -11.52 7.31 -0.23
N LYS A 77 -10.24 7.68 -0.22
CA LYS A 77 -9.25 7.09 -1.10
C LYS A 77 -8.89 5.68 -0.60
N ARG A 78 -8.82 4.73 -1.52
CA ARG A 78 -8.31 3.40 -1.22
C ARG A 78 -6.79 3.47 -1.19
N TRP A 79 -6.19 2.86 -0.17
CA TRP A 79 -4.74 2.74 -0.09
C TRP A 79 -4.18 1.80 -1.15
N PHE A 80 -4.79 0.65 -1.33
CA PHE A 80 -4.49 -0.30 -2.40
C PHE A 80 -5.50 -0.09 -3.53
N GLY A 81 -5.10 0.68 -4.54
CA GLY A 81 -5.90 0.94 -5.75
C GLY A 81 -5.65 -0.11 -6.84
N ALA A 82 -6.30 0.06 -7.99
CA ALA A 82 -6.18 -0.86 -9.14
C ALA A 82 -4.74 -0.95 -9.67
N GLU A 83 -3.97 0.13 -9.55
CA GLU A 83 -2.57 0.20 -10.01
C GLU A 83 -1.57 -0.43 -9.02
N THR A 84 -2.03 -0.92 -7.88
CA THR A 84 -1.13 -1.53 -6.90
C THR A 84 -0.83 -2.96 -7.32
N PRO A 85 0.44 -3.32 -7.59
CA PRO A 85 0.78 -4.68 -7.97
C PRO A 85 0.51 -5.65 -6.82
N ALA A 86 0.02 -6.83 -7.16
CA ALA A 86 -0.23 -7.88 -6.19
C ALA A 86 1.12 -8.39 -5.63
N ARG A 87 1.27 -8.39 -4.31
CA ARG A 87 2.49 -8.81 -3.60
C ARG A 87 2.12 -9.47 -2.28
N LYS A 88 2.90 -10.44 -1.89
CA LYS A 88 2.84 -10.99 -0.54
C LYS A 88 3.46 -10.00 0.44
N LEU A 89 2.86 -9.85 1.61
CA LEU A 89 3.41 -9.10 2.74
C LEU A 89 3.57 -10.05 3.92
N GLY A 90 4.75 -10.05 4.55
CA GLY A 90 5.00 -10.73 5.81
C GLY A 90 4.84 -9.74 6.97
N MET A 91 3.97 -10.04 7.93
CA MET A 91 3.88 -9.24 9.15
C MET A 91 5.15 -9.44 9.97
N THR A 92 5.80 -8.34 10.36
CA THR A 92 7.03 -8.34 11.17
C THR A 92 6.77 -7.91 12.60
N ASP A 93 5.76 -7.08 12.84
CA ASP A 93 5.38 -6.60 14.16
C ASP A 93 3.95 -6.08 14.16
N HIS A 94 3.30 -6.06 15.32
CA HIS A 94 1.99 -5.46 15.49
C HIS A 94 1.76 -5.00 16.92
N TYR A 95 0.93 -3.97 17.05
CA TYR A 95 0.49 -3.44 18.33
C TYR A 95 -0.98 -2.99 18.23
N VAL A 96 -1.76 -3.29 19.25
CA VAL A 96 -3.15 -2.83 19.37
C VAL A 96 -3.24 -1.89 20.56
N THR A 97 -3.71 -0.68 20.32
CA THR A 97 -3.92 0.30 21.38
C THR A 97 -5.17 -0.02 22.20
N ASP A 98 -5.28 0.52 23.39
CA ASP A 98 -6.48 0.38 24.27
C ASP A 98 -7.76 0.90 23.59
N LYS A 99 -7.64 1.75 22.57
CA LYS A 99 -8.76 2.27 21.77
C LYS A 99 -9.06 1.44 20.53
N GLY A 100 -8.43 0.28 20.37
CA GLY A 100 -8.64 -0.62 19.25
C GLY A 100 -7.97 -0.22 17.93
N THR A 101 -7.07 0.78 17.92
CA THR A 101 -6.26 1.10 16.74
C THR A 101 -5.19 0.02 16.58
N ILE A 102 -5.11 -0.56 15.38
CA ILE A 102 -4.10 -1.57 15.03
C ILE A 102 -2.96 -0.87 14.30
N ILE A 103 -1.74 -1.06 14.79
CA ILE A 103 -0.50 -0.63 14.13
C ILE A 103 0.23 -1.90 13.72
N ALA A 104 0.36 -2.16 12.44
CA ALA A 104 0.99 -3.37 11.93
C ALA A 104 2.12 -3.04 10.95
N SER A 105 3.27 -3.67 11.15
CA SER A 105 4.45 -3.54 10.30
C SER A 105 4.58 -4.76 9.40
N TYR A 106 4.89 -4.52 8.14
CA TYR A 106 5.06 -5.56 7.13
C TYR A 106 6.34 -5.34 6.34
N ALA A 107 6.97 -6.42 5.95
CA ALA A 107 8.01 -6.45 4.93
C ALA A 107 7.45 -7.06 3.64
N PRO A 108 7.93 -6.64 2.44
CA PRO A 108 7.60 -7.31 1.19
C PRO A 108 8.05 -8.77 1.23
N GLY A 109 7.16 -9.69 0.90
CA GLY A 109 7.38 -11.14 0.95
C GLY A 109 7.49 -11.81 -0.42
N GLY A 110 7.73 -11.03 -1.47
CA GLY A 110 7.82 -11.52 -2.85
C GLY A 110 6.47 -11.59 -3.56
N ASP A 111 6.41 -12.38 -4.62
CA ASP A 111 5.20 -12.55 -5.41
C ASP A 111 4.17 -13.41 -4.69
N LEU A 112 2.91 -13.22 -5.05
CA LEU A 112 1.86 -14.13 -4.59
C LEU A 112 2.11 -15.52 -5.18
N PRO A 113 1.94 -16.59 -4.39
CA PRO A 113 1.89 -17.93 -4.97
C PRO A 113 0.75 -18.00 -6.00
N ALA A 114 0.93 -18.81 -7.03
CA ALA A 114 -0.14 -19.10 -7.96
C ALA A 114 -1.38 -19.54 -7.16
N TYR A 115 -2.53 -18.93 -7.43
CA TYR A 115 -3.78 -19.33 -6.81
C TYR A 115 -4.09 -20.77 -7.27
N PRO A 116 -4.35 -21.72 -6.36
CA PRO A 116 -4.70 -23.08 -6.78
C PRO A 116 -5.87 -23.02 -7.75
N ALA A 117 -5.74 -23.67 -8.91
CA ALA A 117 -6.76 -23.61 -9.96
C ALA A 117 -8.14 -24.12 -9.48
N ASP A 118 -8.12 -25.03 -8.49
CA ASP A 118 -9.30 -25.60 -7.85
C ASP A 118 -9.94 -24.70 -6.79
N ALA A 119 -9.20 -23.72 -6.26
CA ALA A 119 -9.74 -22.79 -5.27
C ALA A 119 -10.74 -21.79 -5.86
N LEU A 120 -10.75 -21.62 -7.17
CA LEU A 120 -11.74 -20.83 -7.92
C LEU A 120 -12.87 -21.68 -8.49
N THR A 121 -12.84 -23.01 -8.32
CA THR A 121 -13.97 -23.84 -8.67
C THR A 121 -15.13 -23.47 -7.76
N PRO A 122 -16.27 -23.02 -8.30
CA PRO A 122 -17.45 -22.73 -7.48
C PRO A 122 -17.75 -23.95 -6.61
N SER A 123 -18.01 -23.74 -5.32
CA SER A 123 -18.53 -24.81 -4.48
C SER A 123 -19.73 -25.42 -5.20
N THR A 124 -19.63 -26.70 -5.53
CA THR A 124 -20.70 -27.45 -6.19
C THR A 124 -21.73 -27.96 -5.19
N SER A 125 -21.78 -27.40 -3.97
CA SER A 125 -22.85 -27.75 -3.03
C SER A 125 -24.20 -27.29 -3.58
N ASP A 126 -25.21 -28.13 -3.45
CA ASP A 126 -26.58 -27.83 -3.92
C ASP A 126 -27.07 -26.48 -3.42
N ARG A 127 -26.73 -26.10 -2.18
CA ARG A 127 -27.07 -24.83 -1.58
C ARG A 127 -26.42 -23.63 -2.30
N GLU A 128 -25.18 -23.76 -2.76
CA GLU A 128 -24.49 -22.71 -3.54
C GLU A 128 -25.05 -22.62 -4.95
N ALA A 129 -25.37 -23.75 -5.57
CA ALA A 129 -26.04 -23.77 -6.89
C ALA A 129 -27.42 -23.07 -6.82
N GLU A 130 -28.21 -23.33 -5.77
CA GLU A 130 -29.48 -22.64 -5.53
C GLU A 130 -29.28 -21.13 -5.31
N ARG A 131 -28.27 -20.73 -4.53
CA ARG A 131 -27.94 -19.33 -4.31
C ARG A 131 -27.56 -18.63 -5.62
N GLN A 132 -26.75 -19.24 -6.43
CA GLN A 132 -26.34 -18.72 -7.74
C GLN A 132 -27.53 -18.58 -8.68
N ALA A 133 -28.43 -19.57 -8.69
CA ALA A 133 -29.66 -19.51 -9.49
C ALA A 133 -30.57 -18.35 -9.05
N ARG A 134 -30.72 -18.11 -7.73
CA ARG A 134 -31.50 -16.98 -7.22
C ARG A 134 -30.89 -15.63 -7.62
N ILE A 135 -29.57 -15.50 -7.54
CA ILE A 135 -28.86 -14.28 -7.98
C ILE A 135 -29.10 -14.04 -9.47
N ALA A 136 -28.96 -15.07 -10.31
CA ALA A 136 -29.14 -14.96 -11.74
C ALA A 136 -30.58 -14.59 -12.12
N ASN A 137 -31.59 -15.03 -11.36
CA ASN A 137 -33.00 -14.77 -11.58
C ASN A 137 -33.51 -13.49 -10.86
N GLY A 138 -32.64 -12.76 -10.13
CA GLY A 138 -33.01 -11.55 -9.40
C GLY A 138 -33.98 -11.80 -8.23
N THR A 139 -34.07 -13.03 -7.73
CA THR A 139 -34.93 -13.42 -6.61
C THR A 139 -34.07 -13.65 -5.37
N TRP A 140 -33.94 -12.65 -4.54
CA TRP A 140 -33.29 -12.75 -3.22
C TRP A 140 -34.30 -13.16 -2.15
#